data_3900a23f336716c19c59a4f5f1e36d46
#
_entry.id   3900a23f336716c19c59a4f5f1e36d46
#
_cell.length_a   1.000
_cell.length_b   1.000
_cell.length_c   1.000
_cell.angle_alpha   90.00
_cell.angle_beta   90.00
_cell.angle_gamma   90.00
#
_symmetry.space_group_name_H-M   'P 1'
#
loop_
_entity.id
_entity.type
_entity.pdbx_description
1 polymer ?
#
loop_
_entity_poly.entity_id
_entity_poly.type
_entity_poly.pdbx_seq_one_letter_code
_entity_poly.pdbx_strand_id
1 'polypeptide(L)'
;MKSNLLCLSWLDADNVMNYGQILQGCAMMNILRQITQGKIVYLSYFSRGPKRIVKYYLDHYNLSTGHLFSYLKTRKTIKSFIRNNRICFSQVHNESQINKKTKNIELMICGSDQIWHPQNYDKIYFLDFGDDSIIRTSYAVSLPKTQIEKQFIGVYHQISYSLRRMNAISVREKGSVPFIETLSGKKVYDVLDPTYLVDREIWYNSIEYIKILDDYIFVYIPNGMDNKMSEFVDKIKKRYCILNVLVLITRGDSCFLDATRLKYVSVGQFLYLIKNARCVVTSSFHAVVFSTIFHSDFFCYDVPNPNRGEDIRLIDILSKLGLQERLVNSDMLDTSKRIDWIAVENAIEKNRCYSWNFINNTISMVGKNNDQ
;
A
#
# COMPACT_ATOMS: atom_id res chain seq x y z
N MET A 1 11.72 18.36 -15.55
CA MET A 1 10.73 18.33 -16.66
C MET A 1 9.61 19.33 -16.37
N LYS A 2 9.01 20.00 -17.38
CA LYS A 2 7.84 20.87 -17.16
C LYS A 2 6.50 20.20 -17.56
N SER A 3 6.51 18.91 -17.80
CA SER A 3 5.34 18.15 -18.27
C SER A 3 4.25 18.05 -17.24
N ASN A 4 3.01 18.13 -17.71
CA ASN A 4 1.83 17.96 -16.86
C ASN A 4 1.53 16.49 -16.65
N LEU A 5 1.37 16.09 -15.40
CA LEU A 5 1.17 14.72 -15.00
C LEU A 5 -0.23 14.49 -14.42
N LEU A 6 -0.80 13.33 -14.72
CA LEU A 6 -1.95 12.81 -14.00
C LEU A 6 -1.54 11.53 -13.27
N CYS A 7 -1.79 11.48 -11.97
CA CYS A 7 -1.66 10.27 -11.18
C CYS A 7 -3.04 9.79 -10.74
N LEU A 8 -3.29 8.52 -10.94
CA LEU A 8 -4.50 7.84 -10.50
C LEU A 8 -4.14 6.76 -9.48
N SER A 9 -4.65 6.87 -8.28
CA SER A 9 -4.44 5.88 -7.24
C SER A 9 -5.70 5.67 -6.42
N TRP A 10 -5.70 4.61 -5.63
CA TRP A 10 -6.74 4.38 -4.65
C TRP A 10 -6.38 5.12 -3.36
N LEU A 11 -6.90 6.32 -3.18
CA LEU A 11 -6.71 7.14 -1.99
C LEU A 11 -8.07 7.52 -1.40
N ASP A 12 -8.53 6.75 -0.42
CA ASP A 12 -9.78 7.04 0.29
C ASP A 12 -9.51 7.69 1.63
N ALA A 13 -9.66 9.02 1.67
CA ALA A 13 -9.52 9.80 2.90
C ALA A 13 -10.61 9.51 3.94
N ASP A 14 -11.66 8.84 3.55
CA ASP A 14 -12.76 8.44 4.41
C ASP A 14 -12.61 6.98 4.91
N ASN A 15 -11.68 6.20 4.35
CA ASN A 15 -11.31 4.88 4.85
C ASN A 15 -10.27 5.00 5.98
N VAL A 16 -10.75 5.28 7.17
CA VAL A 16 -9.92 5.56 8.37
C VAL A 16 -9.11 4.36 8.87
N MET A 17 -9.25 3.19 8.25
CA MET A 17 -8.60 1.95 8.69
C MET A 17 -7.52 1.46 7.72
N ASN A 18 -7.30 2.15 6.60
CA ASN A 18 -6.29 1.77 5.63
C ASN A 18 -5.12 2.77 5.62
N TYR A 19 -4.23 2.64 6.60
CA TYR A 19 -3.05 3.49 6.75
C TYR A 19 -2.13 3.41 5.53
N GLY A 20 -1.98 2.22 4.96
CA GLY A 20 -1.12 1.99 3.80
C GLY A 20 -1.52 2.81 2.59
N GLN A 21 -2.82 2.93 2.32
CA GLN A 21 -3.34 3.77 1.24
C GLN A 21 -2.91 5.24 1.36
N ILE A 22 -2.98 5.77 2.57
CA ILE A 22 -2.62 7.17 2.83
C ILE A 22 -1.11 7.36 2.69
N LEU A 23 -0.33 6.45 3.26
CA LEU A 23 1.12 6.51 3.25
C LEU A 23 1.71 6.37 1.83
N GLN A 24 1.22 5.41 1.03
CA GLN A 24 1.64 5.28 -0.36
C GLN A 24 1.23 6.48 -1.21
N GLY A 25 0.04 7.04 -0.97
CA GLY A 25 -0.40 8.27 -1.66
C GLY A 25 0.46 9.48 -1.31
N CYS A 26 0.90 9.60 -0.05
CA CYS A 26 1.86 10.60 0.40
C CYS A 26 3.20 10.44 -0.34
N ALA A 27 3.72 9.22 -0.40
CA ALA A 27 4.96 8.91 -1.11
C ALA A 27 4.86 9.24 -2.59
N MET A 28 3.77 8.79 -3.26
CA MET A 28 3.55 9.09 -4.68
C MET A 28 3.54 10.59 -4.97
N MET A 29 2.85 11.40 -4.15
CA MET A 29 2.83 12.85 -4.33
C MET A 29 4.23 13.46 -4.19
N ASN A 30 5.05 12.97 -3.27
CA ASN A 30 6.44 13.42 -3.11
C ASN A 30 7.29 13.05 -4.32
N ILE A 31 7.15 11.84 -4.87
CA ILE A 31 7.82 11.41 -6.11
C ILE A 31 7.40 12.31 -7.27
N LEU A 32 6.09 12.53 -7.46
CA LEU A 32 5.59 13.37 -8.55
C LEU A 32 6.18 14.79 -8.52
N ARG A 33 6.33 15.37 -7.34
CA ARG A 33 6.95 16.70 -7.17
C ARG A 33 8.43 16.71 -7.50
N GLN A 34 9.12 15.60 -7.31
CA GLN A 34 10.55 15.50 -7.69
C GLN A 34 10.73 15.38 -9.20
N ILE A 35 9.82 14.72 -9.90
CA ILE A 35 9.95 14.41 -11.31
C ILE A 35 9.41 15.49 -12.25
N THR A 36 8.53 16.37 -11.79
CA THR A 36 8.01 17.47 -12.63
C THR A 36 7.89 18.80 -11.90
N GLN A 37 8.12 19.88 -12.64
CA GLN A 37 7.75 21.25 -12.27
C GLN A 37 6.44 21.70 -12.95
N GLY A 38 5.84 20.83 -13.76
CA GLY A 38 4.54 21.05 -14.41
C GLY A 38 3.37 20.84 -13.45
N LYS A 39 2.19 20.89 -14.01
CA LYS A 39 0.95 20.65 -13.25
C LYS A 39 0.84 19.17 -12.84
N ILE A 40 0.55 18.92 -11.59
CA ILE A 40 0.22 17.60 -11.07
C ILE A 40 -1.30 17.51 -10.82
N VAL A 41 -1.96 16.56 -11.47
CA VAL A 41 -3.36 16.21 -11.24
C VAL A 41 -3.39 14.86 -10.55
N TYR A 42 -3.62 14.83 -9.25
CA TYR A 42 -3.75 13.59 -8.48
C TYR A 42 -5.22 13.26 -8.29
N LEU A 43 -5.65 12.12 -8.83
CA LEU A 43 -7.04 11.68 -8.79
C LEU A 43 -7.21 10.51 -7.82
N SER A 44 -8.21 10.63 -6.98
CA SER A 44 -8.77 9.54 -6.20
C SER A 44 -10.09 9.15 -6.85
N TYR A 45 -10.15 7.97 -7.44
CA TYR A 45 -11.32 7.49 -8.16
C TYR A 45 -12.10 6.47 -7.33
N PHE A 46 -13.41 6.65 -7.28
CA PHE A 46 -14.35 5.70 -6.70
C PHE A 46 -15.60 5.65 -7.58
N SER A 47 -15.79 4.53 -8.26
CA SER A 47 -17.00 4.25 -9.07
C SER A 47 -18.29 4.14 -8.24
N ARG A 48 -18.15 4.16 -6.92
CA ARG A 48 -19.28 3.99 -5.99
C ARG A 48 -19.96 5.33 -5.75
N GLY A 49 -21.18 5.49 -6.26
CA GLY A 49 -22.01 6.64 -5.93
C GLY A 49 -22.28 6.75 -4.41
N PRO A 50 -22.68 7.93 -3.90
CA PRO A 50 -22.79 8.23 -2.47
C PRO A 50 -23.64 7.22 -1.67
N LYS A 51 -24.69 6.64 -2.26
CA LYS A 51 -25.50 5.59 -1.61
C LYS A 51 -24.72 4.30 -1.34
N ARG A 52 -23.76 3.96 -2.21
CA ARG A 52 -22.93 2.76 -2.08
C ARG A 52 -21.80 2.97 -1.07
N ILE A 53 -21.35 4.21 -0.95
CA ILE A 53 -20.39 4.64 0.09
C ILE A 53 -21.07 4.52 1.45
N VAL A 54 -22.26 5.08 1.64
CA VAL A 54 -23.03 4.96 2.89
C VAL A 54 -23.29 3.51 3.24
N LYS A 55 -23.72 2.68 2.30
CA LYS A 55 -23.92 1.25 2.52
C LYS A 55 -22.63 0.55 2.91
N TYR A 56 -21.51 0.82 2.23
CA TYR A 56 -20.20 0.25 2.58
C TYR A 56 -19.81 0.57 4.03
N TYR A 57 -20.05 1.82 4.47
CA TYR A 57 -19.78 2.21 5.84
C TYR A 57 -20.73 1.57 6.85
N LEU A 58 -22.01 1.42 6.53
CA LEU A 58 -22.98 0.74 7.39
C LEU A 58 -22.64 -0.76 7.54
N ASP A 59 -22.21 -1.41 6.46
CA ASP A 59 -21.91 -2.85 6.44
C ASP A 59 -20.56 -3.17 7.13
N HIS A 60 -19.60 -2.22 7.15
CA HIS A 60 -18.24 -2.45 7.66
C HIS A 60 -17.98 -1.82 9.03
N TYR A 61 -18.77 -0.86 9.44
CA TYR A 61 -18.63 -0.19 10.71
C TYR A 61 -19.96 -0.35 11.48
N ASN A 62 -19.94 -1.26 12.47
CA ASN A 62 -21.07 -1.40 13.39
C ASN A 62 -21.21 -0.08 14.18
N LEU A 63 -22.07 0.82 13.70
CA LEU A 63 -22.19 2.21 14.18
C LEU A 63 -22.96 2.29 15.50
N SER A 64 -22.40 1.74 16.58
CA SER A 64 -22.78 2.24 17.91
C SER A 64 -22.30 3.70 18.05
N THR A 65 -22.99 4.51 18.83
CA THR A 65 -22.72 5.95 18.98
C THR A 65 -21.27 6.28 19.37
N GLY A 66 -20.61 5.42 20.16
CA GLY A 66 -19.20 5.58 20.52
C GLY A 66 -18.23 5.32 19.36
N HIS A 67 -18.56 4.41 18.46
CA HIS A 67 -17.76 4.13 17.26
C HIS A 67 -17.83 5.29 16.24
N LEU A 68 -18.99 5.91 16.09
CA LEU A 68 -19.16 7.06 15.18
C LEU A 68 -18.28 8.24 15.60
N PHE A 69 -18.24 8.58 16.88
CA PHE A 69 -17.40 9.69 17.37
C PHE A 69 -15.92 9.42 17.11
N SER A 70 -15.45 8.21 17.44
CA SER A 70 -14.06 7.81 17.22
C SER A 70 -13.69 7.77 15.73
N TYR A 71 -14.60 7.28 14.88
CA TYR A 71 -14.47 7.33 13.42
C TYR A 71 -14.31 8.77 12.91
N LEU A 72 -15.21 9.69 13.30
CA LEU A 72 -15.13 11.09 12.88
C LEU A 72 -13.84 11.77 13.34
N LYS A 73 -13.38 11.46 14.56
CA LYS A 73 -12.11 11.95 15.09
C LYS A 73 -10.94 11.47 14.22
N THR A 74 -10.86 10.17 13.93
CA THR A 74 -9.77 9.62 13.09
C THR A 74 -9.83 10.14 11.66
N ARG A 75 -11.04 10.24 11.07
CA ARG A 75 -11.21 10.88 9.77
C ARG A 75 -10.66 12.31 9.74
N LYS A 76 -10.86 13.09 10.81
CA LYS A 76 -10.29 14.42 10.95
C LYS A 76 -8.76 14.38 11.00
N THR A 77 -8.15 13.44 11.72
CA THR A 77 -6.67 13.31 11.80
C THR A 77 -6.08 12.88 10.45
N ILE A 78 -6.71 11.96 9.72
CA ILE A 78 -6.30 11.58 8.37
C ILE A 78 -6.34 12.78 7.41
N LYS A 79 -7.42 13.55 7.41
CA LYS A 79 -7.53 14.77 6.59
C LYS A 79 -6.48 15.81 6.98
N SER A 80 -6.17 15.91 8.26
CA SER A 80 -5.07 16.76 8.72
C SER A 80 -3.71 16.26 8.23
N PHE A 81 -3.45 14.95 8.32
CA PHE A 81 -2.22 14.32 7.80
C PHE A 81 -2.07 14.59 6.30
N ILE A 82 -3.11 14.35 5.51
CA ILE A 82 -3.13 14.60 4.06
C ILE A 82 -2.78 16.07 3.77
N ARG A 83 -3.40 17.00 4.49
CA ARG A 83 -3.15 18.44 4.33
C ARG A 83 -1.72 18.83 4.74
N ASN A 84 -1.23 18.33 5.88
CA ASN A 84 0.11 18.65 6.40
C ASN A 84 1.20 18.13 5.46
N ASN A 85 0.99 16.97 4.84
CA ASN A 85 1.86 16.42 3.80
C ASN A 85 1.59 17.01 2.41
N ARG A 86 0.72 18.05 2.31
CA ARG A 86 0.37 18.74 1.06
C ARG A 86 -0.11 17.79 -0.04
N ILE A 87 -0.79 16.69 0.31
CA ILE A 87 -1.35 15.78 -0.68
C ILE A 87 -2.60 16.42 -1.27
N CYS A 88 -2.44 17.07 -2.42
CA CYS A 88 -3.54 17.68 -3.15
C CYS A 88 -4.14 16.67 -4.12
N PHE A 89 -5.34 16.19 -3.88
CA PHE A 89 -6.04 15.27 -4.79
C PHE A 89 -7.47 15.73 -5.05
N SER A 90 -8.02 15.26 -6.18
CA SER A 90 -9.42 15.48 -6.53
C SER A 90 -10.16 14.14 -6.48
N GLN A 91 -11.26 14.07 -5.74
CA GLN A 91 -12.17 12.92 -5.83
C GLN A 91 -12.96 13.00 -7.13
N VAL A 92 -13.04 11.88 -7.83
CA VAL A 92 -13.81 11.72 -9.08
C VAL A 92 -14.57 10.41 -9.04
N HIS A 93 -15.77 10.40 -9.65
CA HIS A 93 -16.70 9.27 -9.55
C HIS A 93 -17.12 8.70 -10.90
N ASN A 94 -16.76 9.35 -11.99
CA ASN A 94 -17.07 8.91 -13.34
C ASN A 94 -16.08 9.46 -14.36
N GLU A 95 -16.08 8.84 -15.54
CA GLU A 95 -15.17 9.16 -16.64
C GLU A 95 -15.31 10.62 -17.13
N SER A 96 -16.53 11.16 -17.16
CA SER A 96 -16.73 12.57 -17.57
C SER A 96 -16.02 13.57 -16.66
N GLN A 97 -15.97 13.31 -15.35
CA GLN A 97 -15.21 14.14 -14.41
C GLN A 97 -13.70 14.00 -14.61
N ILE A 98 -13.25 12.80 -14.98
CA ILE A 98 -11.83 12.52 -15.25
C ILE A 98 -11.43 13.23 -16.54
N ASN A 99 -12.18 13.09 -17.63
CA ASN A 99 -11.86 13.68 -18.93
C ASN A 99 -11.72 15.22 -18.89
N LYS A 100 -12.49 15.87 -18.00
CA LYS A 100 -12.30 17.33 -17.78
C LYS A 100 -10.94 17.70 -17.17
N LYS A 101 -10.25 16.73 -16.56
CA LYS A 101 -8.96 16.94 -15.88
C LYS A 101 -7.77 16.44 -16.70
N THR A 102 -8.01 15.74 -17.81
CA THR A 102 -6.94 15.22 -18.69
C THR A 102 -6.43 16.23 -19.71
N LYS A 103 -7.07 17.40 -19.81
CA LYS A 103 -6.63 18.44 -20.76
C LYS A 103 -5.18 18.86 -20.51
N ASN A 104 -4.36 18.80 -21.54
CA ASN A 104 -2.93 19.11 -21.52
C ASN A 104 -2.08 18.18 -20.61
N ILE A 105 -2.55 16.97 -20.33
CA ILE A 105 -1.75 15.95 -19.66
C ILE A 105 -0.88 15.23 -20.70
N GLU A 106 0.39 15.04 -20.38
CA GLU A 106 1.38 14.38 -21.23
C GLU A 106 1.74 12.98 -20.71
N LEU A 107 1.62 12.76 -19.39
CA LEU A 107 1.91 11.48 -18.75
C LEU A 107 0.83 11.13 -17.73
N MET A 108 0.29 9.93 -17.84
CA MET A 108 -0.59 9.32 -16.84
C MET A 108 0.12 8.19 -16.13
N ILE A 109 0.01 8.18 -14.80
CA ILE A 109 0.58 7.14 -13.92
C ILE A 109 -0.54 6.56 -13.08
N CYS A 110 -0.75 5.24 -13.09
CA CYS A 110 -1.60 4.57 -12.10
C CYS A 110 -0.74 3.82 -11.07
N GLY A 111 -1.23 3.79 -9.85
CA GLY A 111 -0.57 3.09 -8.74
C GLY A 111 -0.26 3.98 -7.54
N SER A 112 0.18 3.48 -6.50
CA SER A 112 0.44 2.07 -6.14
C SER A 112 -0.86 1.39 -5.66
N ASP A 113 -0.73 0.27 -4.86
CA ASP A 113 -1.81 -0.48 -4.22
C ASP A 113 -2.57 -1.46 -5.16
N GLN A 114 -3.52 -2.21 -4.61
CA GLN A 114 -4.25 -3.32 -5.28
C GLN A 114 -5.34 -2.83 -6.25
N ILE A 115 -5.04 -1.84 -7.05
CA ILE A 115 -6.01 -1.22 -7.98
C ILE A 115 -6.34 -2.11 -9.19
N TRP A 116 -5.55 -3.16 -9.45
CA TRP A 116 -5.77 -4.10 -10.57
C TRP A 116 -6.40 -5.42 -10.15
N HIS A 117 -6.89 -5.55 -8.91
CA HIS A 117 -7.50 -6.80 -8.47
C HIS A 117 -8.77 -7.12 -9.28
N PRO A 118 -8.92 -8.32 -9.87
CA PRO A 118 -10.02 -8.65 -10.81
C PRO A 118 -11.42 -8.46 -10.22
N GLN A 119 -11.60 -8.70 -8.92
CA GLN A 119 -12.89 -8.48 -8.23
C GLN A 119 -13.35 -7.01 -8.25
N ASN A 120 -12.40 -6.08 -8.37
CA ASN A 120 -12.65 -4.64 -8.35
C ASN A 120 -12.32 -4.01 -9.69
N TYR A 121 -12.33 -4.82 -10.79
CA TYR A 121 -11.96 -4.32 -12.10
C TYR A 121 -12.77 -3.08 -12.48
N ASP A 122 -12.03 -2.05 -12.86
CA ASP A 122 -12.56 -0.86 -13.52
C ASP A 122 -11.48 -0.35 -14.49
N LYS A 123 -11.86 -0.14 -15.76
CA LYS A 123 -10.97 0.30 -16.84
C LYS A 123 -10.21 1.61 -16.48
N ILE A 124 -10.79 2.43 -15.62
CA ILE A 124 -10.19 3.69 -15.19
C ILE A 124 -8.86 3.46 -14.49
N TYR A 125 -8.73 2.42 -13.65
CA TYR A 125 -7.48 2.09 -12.99
C TYR A 125 -6.40 1.55 -13.93
N PHE A 126 -6.78 1.19 -15.16
CA PHE A 126 -5.85 0.84 -16.23
C PHE A 126 -5.55 2.01 -17.17
N LEU A 127 -5.96 3.23 -16.82
CA LEU A 127 -5.77 4.47 -17.60
C LEU A 127 -6.41 4.37 -19.00
N ASP A 128 -7.48 3.59 -19.15
CA ASP A 128 -8.19 3.41 -20.41
C ASP A 128 -9.18 4.55 -20.67
N PHE A 129 -8.63 5.77 -20.74
CA PHE A 129 -9.33 7.02 -21.02
C PHE A 129 -8.34 8.07 -21.56
N GLY A 130 -8.88 9.19 -22.05
CA GLY A 130 -8.08 10.30 -22.59
C GLY A 130 -7.49 10.00 -23.98
N ASP A 131 -6.70 10.94 -24.49
CA ASP A 131 -6.10 10.89 -25.82
C ASP A 131 -5.00 9.82 -25.92
N ASP A 132 -4.85 9.18 -27.10
CA ASP A 132 -3.86 8.12 -27.32
C ASP A 132 -2.41 8.64 -27.36
N SER A 133 -2.20 9.93 -27.58
CA SER A 133 -0.88 10.55 -27.51
C SER A 133 -0.30 10.63 -26.08
N ILE A 134 -1.14 10.48 -25.06
CA ILE A 134 -0.71 10.54 -23.66
C ILE A 134 0.08 9.28 -23.30
N ILE A 135 1.27 9.44 -22.77
CA ILE A 135 2.06 8.34 -22.23
C ILE A 135 1.36 7.75 -21.00
N ARG A 136 1.16 6.44 -21.00
CA ARG A 136 0.52 5.68 -19.90
C ARG A 136 1.49 4.74 -19.23
N THR A 137 1.57 4.80 -17.92
CA THR A 137 2.41 3.89 -17.15
C THR A 137 1.75 3.48 -15.84
N SER A 138 2.17 2.33 -15.32
CA SER A 138 1.89 1.96 -13.94
C SER A 138 3.14 2.11 -13.08
N TYR A 139 2.98 2.47 -11.82
CA TYR A 139 4.05 2.45 -10.84
C TYR A 139 3.67 1.62 -9.61
N ALA A 140 4.41 0.53 -9.40
CA ALA A 140 4.26 -0.36 -8.24
C ALA A 140 2.80 -0.81 -7.98
N VAL A 141 2.01 -1.02 -9.04
CA VAL A 141 0.66 -1.54 -8.91
C VAL A 141 0.70 -2.97 -8.38
N SER A 142 -0.21 -3.30 -7.48
CA SER A 142 -0.34 -4.64 -6.92
C SER A 142 -1.44 -5.42 -7.65
N LEU A 143 -1.05 -6.52 -8.26
CA LEU A 143 -1.92 -7.59 -8.76
C LEU A 143 -1.34 -8.93 -8.27
N PRO A 144 -1.62 -9.35 -7.02
CA PRO A 144 -0.99 -10.52 -6.43
C PRO A 144 -1.61 -11.81 -6.99
N LYS A 145 -1.46 -12.02 -8.30
CA LYS A 145 -1.96 -13.16 -9.06
C LYS A 145 -0.87 -13.69 -9.99
N THR A 146 -0.85 -15.00 -10.16
CA THR A 146 0.11 -15.72 -11.01
C THR A 146 -0.56 -16.45 -12.16
N GLN A 147 -1.89 -16.51 -12.17
CA GLN A 147 -2.68 -17.22 -13.18
C GLN A 147 -4.09 -16.65 -13.32
N ILE A 148 -4.75 -17.00 -14.43
CA ILE A 148 -6.14 -16.65 -14.68
C ILE A 148 -7.04 -17.47 -13.75
N GLU A 149 -7.85 -16.78 -12.96
CA GLU A 149 -8.93 -17.39 -12.19
C GLU A 149 -10.16 -17.56 -13.08
N LYS A 150 -10.68 -18.78 -13.18
CA LYS A 150 -11.79 -19.13 -14.12
C LYS A 150 -13.01 -18.21 -14.04
N GLN A 151 -13.39 -17.81 -12.80
CA GLN A 151 -14.52 -16.90 -12.57
C GLN A 151 -14.31 -15.48 -13.11
N PHE A 152 -13.07 -15.09 -13.43
CA PHE A 152 -12.72 -13.76 -13.92
C PHE A 152 -12.19 -13.76 -15.36
N ILE A 153 -12.37 -14.84 -16.14
CA ILE A 153 -11.77 -14.96 -17.48
C ILE A 153 -12.14 -13.77 -18.40
N GLY A 154 -13.39 -13.32 -18.38
CA GLY A 154 -13.83 -12.15 -19.16
C GLY A 154 -13.18 -10.85 -18.70
N VAL A 155 -12.91 -10.72 -17.40
CA VAL A 155 -12.20 -9.57 -16.81
C VAL A 155 -10.74 -9.56 -17.26
N TYR A 156 -10.08 -10.72 -17.30
CA TYR A 156 -8.68 -10.79 -17.74
C TYR A 156 -8.50 -10.44 -19.22
N HIS A 157 -9.49 -10.70 -20.07
CA HIS A 157 -9.49 -10.21 -21.47
C HIS A 157 -9.48 -8.67 -21.52
N GLN A 158 -10.31 -8.02 -20.69
CA GLN A 158 -10.35 -6.56 -20.60
C GLN A 158 -9.07 -5.99 -20.01
N ILE A 159 -8.52 -6.62 -18.97
CA ILE A 159 -7.22 -6.27 -18.39
C ILE A 159 -6.12 -6.35 -19.46
N SER A 160 -6.06 -7.45 -20.21
CA SER A 160 -5.07 -7.62 -21.27
C SER A 160 -5.17 -6.53 -22.34
N TYR A 161 -6.38 -6.17 -22.77
CA TYR A 161 -6.59 -5.08 -23.72
C TYR A 161 -6.03 -3.75 -23.19
N SER A 162 -6.37 -3.38 -21.96
CA SER A 162 -5.91 -2.12 -21.36
C SER A 162 -4.38 -2.10 -21.11
N LEU A 163 -3.80 -3.22 -20.66
CA LEU A 163 -2.36 -3.33 -20.44
C LEU A 163 -1.54 -3.15 -21.74
N ARG A 164 -2.04 -3.66 -22.87
CA ARG A 164 -1.37 -3.48 -24.18
C ARG A 164 -1.26 -2.02 -24.61
N ARG A 165 -2.14 -1.16 -24.12
CA ARG A 165 -2.11 0.29 -24.38
C ARG A 165 -1.12 1.06 -23.49
N MET A 166 -0.58 0.46 -22.44
CA MET A 166 0.43 1.10 -21.58
C MET A 166 1.79 1.17 -22.29
N ASN A 167 2.51 2.28 -22.11
CA ASN A 167 3.86 2.47 -22.64
C ASN A 167 4.92 1.78 -21.78
N ALA A 168 4.72 1.78 -20.45
CA ALA A 168 5.57 1.05 -19.50
C ALA A 168 4.73 0.48 -18.36
N ILE A 169 5.11 -0.70 -17.85
CA ILE A 169 4.38 -1.40 -16.80
C ILE A 169 5.33 -1.75 -15.68
N SER A 170 5.03 -1.32 -14.47
CA SER A 170 5.70 -1.84 -13.29
C SER A 170 4.70 -2.27 -12.21
N VAL A 171 5.10 -3.31 -11.50
CA VAL A 171 4.34 -3.93 -10.43
C VAL A 171 5.18 -4.02 -9.17
N ARG A 172 4.54 -4.26 -8.05
CA ARG A 172 5.20 -4.37 -6.76
C ARG A 172 5.66 -5.81 -6.44
N GLU A 173 4.93 -6.79 -6.96
CA GLU A 173 5.18 -8.20 -6.71
C GLU A 173 5.93 -8.85 -7.88
N LYS A 174 7.15 -9.37 -7.62
CA LYS A 174 7.96 -10.08 -8.59
C LYS A 174 7.26 -11.34 -9.11
N GLY A 175 6.56 -12.06 -8.23
CA GLY A 175 5.82 -13.27 -8.58
C GLY A 175 4.72 -13.05 -9.61
N SER A 176 4.21 -11.81 -9.75
CA SER A 176 3.18 -11.46 -10.73
C SER A 176 3.74 -11.09 -12.11
N VAL A 177 5.03 -10.82 -12.22
CA VAL A 177 5.67 -10.33 -13.46
C VAL A 177 5.40 -11.23 -14.65
N PRO A 178 5.67 -12.56 -14.64
CA PRO A 178 5.47 -13.41 -15.80
C PRO A 178 4.00 -13.45 -16.26
N PHE A 179 3.09 -13.39 -15.29
CA PHE A 179 1.66 -13.39 -15.58
C PHE A 179 1.22 -12.11 -16.30
N ILE A 180 1.68 -10.95 -15.81
CA ILE A 180 1.35 -9.65 -16.41
C ILE A 180 2.05 -9.46 -17.75
N GLU A 181 3.27 -9.99 -17.94
CA GLU A 181 3.94 -10.05 -19.24
C GLU A 181 3.11 -10.84 -20.26
N THR A 182 2.59 -12.00 -19.84
CA THR A 182 1.69 -12.80 -20.70
C THR A 182 0.42 -12.03 -21.10
N LEU A 183 -0.20 -11.29 -20.18
CA LEU A 183 -1.40 -10.52 -20.46
C LEU A 183 -1.11 -9.29 -21.35
N SER A 184 0.00 -8.61 -21.10
CA SER A 184 0.33 -7.34 -21.77
C SER A 184 1.09 -7.52 -23.09
N GLY A 185 1.83 -8.62 -23.25
CA GLY A 185 2.81 -8.81 -24.32
C GLY A 185 4.01 -7.85 -24.21
N LYS A 186 4.25 -7.29 -23.03
CA LYS A 186 5.30 -6.28 -22.78
C LYS A 186 6.15 -6.67 -21.60
N LYS A 187 7.40 -6.16 -21.59
CA LYS A 187 8.27 -6.27 -20.42
C LYS A 187 7.64 -5.55 -19.22
N VAL A 188 7.64 -6.24 -18.08
CA VAL A 188 7.13 -5.74 -16.81
C VAL A 188 8.27 -5.60 -15.81
N TYR A 189 8.27 -4.51 -15.05
CA TYR A 189 9.31 -4.18 -14.11
C TYR A 189 8.82 -4.40 -12.67
N ASP A 190 9.64 -5.10 -11.89
CA ASP A 190 9.41 -5.32 -10.47
C ASP A 190 10.09 -4.20 -9.66
N VAL A 191 9.31 -3.27 -9.14
CA VAL A 191 9.81 -2.08 -8.42
C VAL A 191 9.39 -2.07 -6.95
N LEU A 192 10.04 -1.23 -6.14
CA LEU A 192 9.65 -1.02 -4.75
C LEU A 192 8.35 -0.21 -4.65
N ASP A 193 7.61 -0.45 -3.56
CA ASP A 193 6.52 0.43 -3.15
C ASP A 193 7.02 1.88 -3.04
N PRO A 194 6.23 2.89 -3.45
CA PRO A 194 6.64 4.30 -3.42
C PRO A 194 7.12 4.78 -2.05
N THR A 195 6.68 4.15 -0.95
CA THR A 195 7.09 4.50 0.41
C THR A 195 8.59 4.31 0.67
N TYR A 196 9.27 3.45 -0.08
CA TYR A 196 10.74 3.30 -0.01
C TYR A 196 11.51 4.37 -0.80
N LEU A 197 10.86 5.06 -1.76
CA LEU A 197 11.54 6.00 -2.65
C LEU A 197 11.69 7.40 -2.07
N VAL A 198 10.88 7.74 -1.09
CA VAL A 198 10.96 9.04 -0.41
C VAL A 198 11.99 9.03 0.70
N ASP A 199 12.49 10.21 1.02
CA ASP A 199 13.41 10.39 2.13
C ASP A 199 12.77 9.92 3.46
N ARG A 200 13.54 9.20 4.27
CA ARG A 200 13.10 8.74 5.58
C ARG A 200 12.69 9.86 6.51
N GLU A 201 13.33 11.01 6.40
CA GLU A 201 12.98 12.20 7.19
C GLU A 201 11.51 12.60 7.02
N ILE A 202 10.91 12.35 5.85
CA ILE A 202 9.47 12.56 5.63
C ILE A 202 8.65 11.72 6.59
N TRP A 203 9.06 10.47 6.80
CA TRP A 203 8.36 9.56 7.71
C TRP A 203 8.62 9.90 9.16
N TYR A 204 9.86 10.22 9.55
CA TYR A 204 10.19 10.66 10.91
C TYR A 204 9.44 11.93 11.30
N ASN A 205 9.35 12.91 10.39
CA ASN A 205 8.61 14.15 10.59
C ASN A 205 7.08 13.97 10.60
N SER A 206 6.59 12.83 10.11
CA SER A 206 5.17 12.48 10.10
C SER A 206 4.72 11.73 11.35
N ILE A 207 5.63 11.37 12.25
CA ILE A 207 5.32 10.64 13.49
C ILE A 207 4.59 11.56 14.46
N GLU A 208 3.49 11.06 15.02
CA GLU A 208 2.73 11.71 16.08
C GLU A 208 2.84 10.88 17.37
N TYR A 209 3.22 11.52 18.46
CA TYR A 209 3.35 10.88 19.75
C TYR A 209 2.03 10.31 20.26
N ILE A 210 2.09 9.11 20.84
CA ILE A 210 1.03 8.52 21.66
C ILE A 210 1.61 8.10 23.02
N LYS A 211 0.93 8.44 24.10
CA LYS A 211 1.40 8.12 25.46
C LYS A 211 1.28 6.60 25.70
N ILE A 212 2.40 5.93 25.81
CA ILE A 212 2.56 4.53 26.19
C ILE A 212 3.61 4.51 27.28
N LEU A 213 3.32 3.85 28.42
CA LEU A 213 4.17 3.93 29.60
C LEU A 213 5.32 2.93 29.58
N ASP A 214 5.09 1.77 28.96
CA ASP A 214 6.04 0.64 29.02
C ASP A 214 6.43 0.17 27.62
N ASP A 215 7.51 -0.57 27.50
CA ASP A 215 7.89 -1.32 26.31
C ASP A 215 6.74 -2.25 25.87
N TYR A 216 6.54 -2.40 24.59
CA TYR A 216 5.40 -3.16 24.07
C TYR A 216 5.72 -3.96 22.81
N ILE A 217 4.92 -4.99 22.59
CA ILE A 217 4.76 -5.68 21.31
C ILE A 217 3.56 -5.06 20.60
N PHE A 218 3.76 -4.63 19.35
CA PHE A 218 2.68 -4.07 18.53
C PHE A 218 2.11 -5.12 17.58
N VAL A 219 0.82 -5.39 17.68
CA VAL A 219 0.11 -6.36 16.83
C VAL A 219 -0.85 -5.62 15.91
N TYR A 220 -0.68 -5.82 14.60
CA TYR A 220 -1.54 -5.23 13.56
C TYR A 220 -1.88 -6.24 12.48
N ILE A 221 -3.05 -6.87 12.59
CA ILE A 221 -3.55 -7.93 11.69
C ILE A 221 -4.88 -7.48 11.07
N PRO A 222 -4.86 -6.72 9.96
CA PRO A 222 -6.06 -6.11 9.39
C PRO A 222 -7.09 -7.10 8.83
N ASN A 223 -6.69 -8.34 8.55
CA ASN A 223 -7.55 -9.38 7.96
C ASN A 223 -8.16 -10.34 8.98
N GLY A 224 -8.03 -10.04 10.27
CA GLY A 224 -8.49 -10.88 11.37
C GLY A 224 -7.39 -11.75 11.95
N MET A 225 -7.64 -12.31 13.14
CA MET A 225 -6.71 -13.15 13.89
C MET A 225 -7.26 -14.57 13.98
N ASP A 226 -6.39 -15.56 14.07
CA ASP A 226 -6.72 -16.94 14.39
C ASP A 226 -6.25 -17.30 15.79
N ASN A 227 -6.63 -18.51 16.28
CA ASN A 227 -6.27 -18.96 17.61
C ASN A 227 -4.77 -19.21 17.78
N LYS A 228 -4.05 -19.57 16.71
CA LYS A 228 -2.59 -19.79 16.73
C LYS A 228 -1.80 -18.50 16.94
N MET A 229 -2.38 -17.35 16.60
CA MET A 229 -1.79 -16.06 16.84
C MET A 229 -1.47 -15.82 18.32
N SER A 230 -2.36 -16.25 19.22
CA SER A 230 -2.16 -16.10 20.66
C SER A 230 -0.91 -16.82 21.13
N GLU A 231 -0.74 -18.07 20.72
CA GLU A 231 0.44 -18.88 21.05
C GLU A 231 1.73 -18.25 20.49
N PHE A 232 1.65 -17.71 19.27
CA PHE A 232 2.79 -17.04 18.66
C PHE A 232 3.16 -15.75 19.41
N VAL A 233 2.18 -14.91 19.76
CA VAL A 233 2.43 -13.68 20.53
C VAL A 233 3.01 -14.02 21.91
N ASP A 234 2.59 -15.10 22.56
CA ASP A 234 3.16 -15.55 23.84
C ASP A 234 4.63 -16.00 23.68
N LYS A 235 5.02 -16.63 22.57
CA LYS A 235 6.44 -16.90 22.26
C LYS A 235 7.23 -15.59 22.15
N ILE A 236 6.66 -14.58 21.48
CA ILE A 236 7.31 -13.26 21.33
C ILE A 236 7.42 -12.53 22.67
N LYS A 237 6.38 -12.55 23.52
CA LYS A 237 6.42 -12.00 24.89
C LYS A 237 7.59 -12.59 25.70
N LYS A 238 7.76 -13.92 25.67
CA LYS A 238 8.86 -14.61 26.33
C LYS A 238 10.22 -14.19 25.79
N ARG A 239 10.36 -14.14 24.47
CA ARG A 239 11.63 -13.73 23.81
C ARG A 239 12.10 -12.34 24.23
N TYR A 240 11.19 -11.37 24.24
CA TYR A 240 11.53 -9.97 24.53
C TYR A 240 11.39 -9.60 26.01
N CYS A 241 10.94 -10.53 26.86
CA CYS A 241 10.62 -10.29 28.29
C CYS A 241 9.62 -9.14 28.45
N ILE A 242 8.61 -9.06 27.58
CA ILE A 242 7.62 -7.98 27.53
C ILE A 242 6.21 -8.58 27.68
N LEU A 243 5.45 -8.06 28.64
CA LEU A 243 4.06 -8.47 28.89
C LEU A 243 3.05 -7.56 28.18
N ASN A 244 3.41 -6.31 27.94
CA ASN A 244 2.50 -5.33 27.34
C ASN A 244 2.35 -5.57 25.83
N VAL A 245 1.12 -5.89 25.42
CA VAL A 245 0.75 -6.10 24.01
C VAL A 245 -0.28 -5.06 23.61
N LEU A 246 0.01 -4.30 22.55
CA LEU A 246 -0.90 -3.33 21.97
C LEU A 246 -1.44 -3.88 20.64
N VAL A 247 -2.74 -4.05 20.54
CA VAL A 247 -3.39 -4.52 19.31
C VAL A 247 -4.16 -3.40 18.65
N LEU A 248 -3.83 -3.09 17.41
CA LEU A 248 -4.62 -2.16 16.61
C LEU A 248 -5.73 -2.90 15.86
N ILE A 249 -6.96 -2.67 16.28
CA ILE A 249 -8.15 -3.30 15.73
C ILE A 249 -8.72 -2.43 14.61
N THR A 250 -8.85 -3.00 13.40
CA THR A 250 -9.40 -2.31 12.23
C THR A 250 -10.73 -2.89 11.76
N ARG A 251 -10.97 -4.18 11.98
CA ARG A 251 -12.19 -4.87 11.55
C ARG A 251 -12.60 -5.89 12.59
N GLY A 252 -13.86 -5.85 13.03
CA GLY A 252 -14.42 -6.82 13.98
C GLY A 252 -13.86 -6.68 15.38
N ASP A 253 -14.50 -7.36 16.35
CA ASP A 253 -14.09 -7.39 17.77
C ASP A 253 -13.37 -8.70 18.15
N SER A 254 -13.07 -9.58 17.20
CA SER A 254 -12.45 -10.88 17.44
C SER A 254 -10.95 -10.74 17.71
N CYS A 255 -10.60 -10.20 18.87
CA CYS A 255 -9.24 -10.24 19.39
C CYS A 255 -9.20 -11.25 20.55
N PHE A 256 -8.52 -12.37 20.33
CA PHE A 256 -8.34 -13.44 21.32
C PHE A 256 -7.14 -13.20 22.24
N LEU A 257 -6.42 -12.09 22.05
CA LEU A 257 -5.23 -11.75 22.82
C LEU A 257 -5.60 -11.02 24.12
N ASP A 258 -4.93 -11.38 25.22
CA ASP A 258 -4.84 -10.54 26.40
C ASP A 258 -3.94 -9.33 26.09
N ALA A 259 -4.58 -8.22 25.69
CA ALA A 259 -3.87 -7.07 25.13
C ALA A 259 -4.66 -5.77 25.28
N THR A 260 -3.94 -4.66 25.34
CA THR A 260 -4.55 -3.33 25.23
C THR A 260 -5.00 -3.09 23.79
N ARG A 261 -6.30 -2.87 23.62
CA ARG A 261 -6.93 -2.67 22.32
C ARG A 261 -6.90 -1.21 21.93
N LEU A 262 -6.21 -0.91 20.84
CA LEU A 262 -6.18 0.42 20.24
C LEU A 262 -7.21 0.47 19.10
N LYS A 263 -7.98 1.54 19.06
CA LYS A 263 -8.93 1.83 17.97
C LYS A 263 -8.71 3.27 17.51
N TYR A 264 -8.79 3.49 16.18
CA TYR A 264 -8.82 4.83 15.61
C TYR A 264 -7.59 5.71 15.92
N VAL A 265 -6.39 5.13 15.82
CA VAL A 265 -5.15 5.93 15.89
C VAL A 265 -4.96 6.76 14.61
N SER A 266 -4.25 7.88 14.70
CA SER A 266 -3.89 8.67 13.52
C SER A 266 -2.82 7.97 12.68
N VAL A 267 -2.58 8.45 11.45
CA VAL A 267 -1.51 7.93 10.59
C VAL A 267 -0.14 8.12 11.26
N GLY A 268 0.10 9.28 11.87
CA GLY A 268 1.36 9.54 12.59
C GLY A 268 1.52 8.67 13.84
N GLN A 269 0.41 8.39 14.55
CA GLN A 269 0.43 7.46 15.68
C GLN A 269 0.66 6.01 15.24
N PHE A 270 0.14 5.60 14.09
CA PHE A 270 0.44 4.29 13.50
C PHE A 270 1.95 4.14 13.21
N LEU A 271 2.57 5.16 12.65
CA LEU A 271 4.02 5.19 12.44
C LEU A 271 4.79 5.15 13.76
N TYR A 272 4.32 5.89 14.78
CA TYR A 272 4.89 5.86 16.14
C TYR A 272 4.85 4.45 16.74
N LEU A 273 3.71 3.77 16.62
CA LEU A 273 3.51 2.42 17.17
C LEU A 273 4.46 1.40 16.54
N ILE A 274 4.72 1.50 15.23
CA ILE A 274 5.68 0.63 14.56
C ILE A 274 7.11 0.96 15.01
N LYS A 275 7.48 2.24 14.96
CA LYS A 275 8.86 2.67 15.24
C LYS A 275 9.33 2.34 16.65
N ASN A 276 8.45 2.46 17.64
CA ASN A 276 8.83 2.34 19.06
C ASN A 276 8.47 0.96 19.66
N ALA A 277 7.91 0.05 18.88
CA ALA A 277 7.68 -1.32 19.33
C ALA A 277 9.00 -2.07 19.50
N ARG A 278 9.07 -2.91 20.52
CA ARG A 278 10.19 -3.87 20.67
C ARG A 278 10.09 -4.99 19.63
N CYS A 279 8.89 -5.29 19.20
CA CYS A 279 8.61 -6.20 18.09
C CYS A 279 7.24 -5.87 17.49
N VAL A 280 7.15 -5.91 16.17
CA VAL A 280 5.90 -5.78 15.42
C VAL A 280 5.45 -7.16 14.94
N VAL A 281 4.21 -7.54 15.20
CA VAL A 281 3.60 -8.75 14.63
C VAL A 281 2.48 -8.31 13.69
N THR A 282 2.60 -8.64 12.40
CA THR A 282 1.68 -8.08 11.42
C THR A 282 1.44 -8.99 10.20
N SER A 283 0.25 -8.87 9.59
CA SER A 283 -0.04 -9.38 8.24
C SER A 283 -0.20 -8.24 7.22
N SER A 284 0.14 -7.02 7.60
CA SER A 284 0.02 -5.85 6.74
C SER A 284 1.29 -5.60 5.95
N PHE A 285 1.20 -5.57 4.62
CA PHE A 285 2.32 -5.20 3.75
C PHE A 285 2.98 -3.89 4.18
N HIS A 286 2.23 -2.82 4.40
CA HIS A 286 2.80 -1.53 4.78
C HIS A 286 3.37 -1.51 6.21
N ALA A 287 2.85 -2.32 7.12
CA ALA A 287 3.48 -2.44 8.44
C ALA A 287 4.84 -3.13 8.34
N VAL A 288 4.99 -4.15 7.48
CA VAL A 288 6.30 -4.75 7.15
C VAL A 288 7.23 -3.71 6.54
N VAL A 289 6.76 -2.96 5.54
CA VAL A 289 7.54 -1.88 4.91
C VAL A 289 8.04 -0.87 5.93
N PHE A 290 7.17 -0.34 6.79
CA PHE A 290 7.57 0.64 7.80
C PHE A 290 8.41 0.05 8.92
N SER A 291 8.25 -1.23 9.26
CA SER A 291 9.18 -1.92 10.17
C SER A 291 10.59 -1.94 9.60
N THR A 292 10.76 -2.19 8.30
CA THR A 292 12.09 -2.14 7.67
C THR A 292 12.63 -0.72 7.54
N ILE A 293 11.80 0.28 7.24
CA ILE A 293 12.21 1.70 7.16
C ILE A 293 12.70 2.21 8.52
N PHE A 294 12.05 1.81 9.62
CA PHE A 294 12.39 2.26 10.97
C PHE A 294 13.36 1.33 11.72
N HIS A 295 13.80 0.23 11.11
CA HIS A 295 14.61 -0.81 11.76
C HIS A 295 13.95 -1.40 13.01
N SER A 296 12.64 -1.51 12.99
CA SER A 296 11.88 -2.14 14.06
C SER A 296 11.85 -3.65 13.85
N ASP A 297 12.20 -4.42 14.86
CA ASP A 297 12.14 -5.88 14.77
C ASP A 297 10.70 -6.34 14.55
N PHE A 298 10.49 -7.35 13.69
CA PHE A 298 9.14 -7.75 13.31
C PHE A 298 9.04 -9.21 12.91
N PHE A 299 7.81 -9.73 12.97
CA PHE A 299 7.40 -10.96 12.33
C PHE A 299 6.16 -10.73 11.48
N CYS A 300 6.19 -11.31 10.30
CA CYS A 300 5.10 -11.28 9.36
C CYS A 300 4.26 -12.53 9.56
N TYR A 301 3.05 -12.39 10.09
CA TYR A 301 2.13 -13.49 10.33
C TYR A 301 1.12 -13.56 9.18
N ASP A 302 1.32 -14.54 8.27
CA ASP A 302 0.34 -14.77 7.20
C ASP A 302 -0.81 -15.62 7.75
N VAL A 303 -1.95 -14.97 7.97
CA VAL A 303 -3.16 -15.66 8.46
C VAL A 303 -3.65 -16.63 7.39
N PRO A 304 -3.70 -17.94 7.68
CA PRO A 304 -4.16 -18.92 6.71
C PRO A 304 -5.57 -18.60 6.21
N ASN A 305 -5.72 -18.51 4.90
CA ASN A 305 -7.02 -18.31 4.27
C ASN A 305 -7.18 -19.30 3.10
N PRO A 306 -8.04 -20.32 3.23
CA PRO A 306 -8.23 -21.35 2.21
C PRO A 306 -8.61 -20.80 0.83
N ASN A 307 -9.25 -19.62 0.79
CA ASN A 307 -9.73 -19.01 -0.42
C ASN A 307 -8.70 -18.05 -1.09
N ARG A 308 -7.62 -17.70 -0.37
CA ARG A 308 -6.63 -16.73 -0.86
C ARG A 308 -5.29 -17.35 -1.22
N GLY A 309 -4.91 -18.45 -0.57
CA GLY A 309 -3.55 -18.95 -0.60
C GLY A 309 -2.58 -18.04 0.18
N GLU A 310 -1.28 -18.22 -0.04
CA GLU A 310 -0.23 -17.38 0.55
C GLU A 310 -0.28 -15.94 0.03
N ASP A 311 0.10 -14.99 0.86
CA ASP A 311 0.14 -13.59 0.45
C ASP A 311 1.44 -13.27 -0.32
N ILE A 312 1.38 -13.38 -1.64
CA ILE A 312 2.52 -13.12 -2.55
C ILE A 312 3.20 -11.77 -2.25
N ARG A 313 2.45 -10.75 -1.81
CA ARG A 313 3.00 -9.43 -1.50
C ARG A 313 4.00 -9.48 -0.36
N LEU A 314 3.69 -10.26 0.67
CA LEU A 314 4.53 -10.44 1.85
C LEU A 314 5.74 -11.31 1.53
N ILE A 315 5.52 -12.40 0.82
CA ILE A 315 6.59 -13.30 0.36
C ILE A 315 7.60 -12.53 -0.49
N ASP A 316 7.12 -11.75 -1.46
CA ASP A 316 7.99 -11.03 -2.40
C ASP A 316 8.79 -9.93 -1.71
N ILE A 317 8.19 -9.13 -0.83
CA ILE A 317 8.95 -8.08 -0.15
C ILE A 317 9.99 -8.66 0.81
N LEU A 318 9.64 -9.71 1.56
CA LEU A 318 10.59 -10.39 2.44
C LEU A 318 11.74 -11.02 1.66
N SER A 319 11.45 -11.67 0.54
CA SER A 319 12.46 -12.23 -0.35
C SER A 319 13.37 -11.16 -0.95
N LYS A 320 12.81 -10.04 -1.39
CA LYS A 320 13.54 -8.90 -1.96
C LYS A 320 14.52 -8.27 -0.98
N LEU A 321 14.21 -8.33 0.31
CA LEU A 321 15.03 -7.79 1.40
C LEU A 321 15.88 -8.83 2.13
N GLY A 322 15.82 -10.12 1.74
CA GLY A 322 16.54 -11.19 2.41
C GLY A 322 16.01 -11.52 3.80
N LEU A 323 14.70 -11.35 4.02
CA LEU A 323 14.02 -11.48 5.32
C LEU A 323 12.99 -12.62 5.34
N GLN A 324 13.15 -13.66 4.51
CA GLN A 324 12.18 -14.76 4.40
C GLN A 324 11.92 -15.44 5.75
N GLU A 325 12.92 -15.48 6.61
CA GLU A 325 12.83 -16.04 7.96
C GLU A 325 11.92 -15.24 8.90
N ARG A 326 11.43 -14.07 8.47
CA ARG A 326 10.43 -13.29 9.22
C ARG A 326 8.99 -13.68 8.92
N LEU A 327 8.78 -14.53 7.90
CA LEU A 327 7.45 -15.05 7.59
C LEU A 327 7.11 -16.22 8.53
N VAL A 328 6.06 -16.04 9.31
CA VAL A 328 5.53 -17.06 10.23
C VAL A 328 4.55 -17.94 9.46
N ASN A 329 4.97 -19.10 9.03
CA ASN A 329 4.15 -20.08 8.31
C ASN A 329 4.19 -21.48 8.92
N SER A 330 4.97 -21.69 9.99
CA SER A 330 5.10 -22.97 10.65
C SER A 330 5.41 -22.85 12.15
N ASP A 331 5.22 -23.95 12.89
CA ASP A 331 5.53 -24.05 14.31
C ASP A 331 7.05 -24.02 14.60
N MET A 332 7.90 -24.09 13.57
CA MET A 332 9.37 -24.19 13.67
C MET A 332 10.08 -22.85 13.47
N LEU A 333 9.40 -21.71 13.57
CA LEU A 333 10.04 -20.43 13.39
C LEU A 333 11.10 -20.16 14.47
N ASP A 334 12.34 -19.95 14.03
CA ASP A 334 13.42 -19.48 14.91
C ASP A 334 13.25 -17.98 15.22
N THR A 335 12.58 -17.71 16.34
CA THR A 335 12.41 -16.32 16.78
C THR A 335 13.70 -15.70 17.34
N SER A 336 14.79 -16.45 17.53
CA SER A 336 16.05 -15.94 18.10
C SER A 336 16.89 -15.14 17.10
N LYS A 337 16.73 -15.38 15.82
CA LYS A 337 17.52 -14.74 14.77
C LYS A 337 17.33 -13.22 14.75
N ARG A 338 18.42 -12.47 14.72
CA ARG A 338 18.39 -11.02 14.60
C ARG A 338 18.41 -10.59 13.14
N ILE A 339 17.83 -9.44 12.83
CA ILE A 339 17.87 -8.83 11.50
C ILE A 339 19.24 -8.18 11.29
N ASP A 340 19.89 -8.50 10.17
CA ASP A 340 21.05 -7.75 9.68
C ASP A 340 20.56 -6.51 8.94
N TRP A 341 20.42 -5.41 9.66
CA TRP A 341 19.93 -4.15 9.12
C TRP A 341 20.85 -3.58 8.03
N ILE A 342 22.15 -3.86 8.06
CA ILE A 342 23.09 -3.41 7.02
C ILE A 342 22.76 -4.12 5.70
N ALA A 343 22.58 -5.44 5.75
CA ALA A 343 22.17 -6.20 4.57
C ALA A 343 20.81 -5.75 4.01
N VAL A 344 19.84 -5.49 4.89
CA VAL A 344 18.52 -4.96 4.51
C VAL A 344 18.63 -3.60 3.83
N GLU A 345 19.41 -2.67 4.38
CA GLU A 345 19.64 -1.36 3.79
C GLU A 345 20.26 -1.45 2.40
N ASN A 346 21.29 -2.27 2.24
CA ASN A 346 21.92 -2.48 0.95
C ASN A 346 20.92 -3.05 -0.08
N ALA A 347 20.04 -3.96 0.35
CA ALA A 347 18.98 -4.49 -0.50
C ALA A 347 17.93 -3.41 -0.86
N ILE A 348 17.51 -2.57 0.09
CA ILE A 348 16.60 -1.45 -0.16
C ILE A 348 17.24 -0.49 -1.17
N GLU A 349 18.47 -0.06 -0.96
CA GLU A 349 19.11 0.95 -1.83
C GLU A 349 19.31 0.43 -3.25
N LYS A 350 19.75 -0.82 -3.42
CA LYS A 350 19.84 -1.48 -4.73
C LYS A 350 18.49 -1.43 -5.48
N ASN A 351 17.41 -1.84 -4.81
CA ASN A 351 16.08 -1.87 -5.42
C ASN A 351 15.50 -0.45 -5.61
N ARG A 352 15.88 0.50 -4.76
CA ARG A 352 15.52 1.91 -4.87
C ARG A 352 16.12 2.54 -6.12
N CYS A 353 17.41 2.33 -6.38
CA CYS A 353 18.08 2.76 -7.61
C CYS A 353 17.40 2.18 -8.85
N TYR A 354 17.05 0.88 -8.83
CA TYR A 354 16.34 0.23 -9.93
C TYR A 354 14.95 0.86 -10.16
N SER A 355 14.24 1.15 -9.09
CA SER A 355 12.90 1.76 -9.16
C SER A 355 12.93 3.19 -9.69
N TRP A 356 13.93 3.99 -9.29
CA TRP A 356 14.16 5.32 -9.83
C TRP A 356 14.55 5.29 -11.30
N ASN A 357 15.35 4.31 -11.75
CA ASN A 357 15.69 4.12 -13.15
C ASN A 357 14.43 3.86 -14.00
N PHE A 358 13.48 3.05 -13.49
CA PHE A 358 12.19 2.87 -14.18
C PHE A 358 11.42 4.18 -14.34
N ILE A 359 11.31 4.97 -13.27
CA ILE A 359 10.63 6.28 -13.29
C ILE A 359 11.30 7.21 -14.30
N ASN A 360 12.62 7.35 -14.24
CA ASN A 360 13.38 8.24 -15.12
C ASN A 360 13.25 7.84 -16.60
N ASN A 361 13.30 6.55 -16.91
CA ASN A 361 13.08 6.03 -18.26
C ASN A 361 11.67 6.33 -18.76
N THR A 362 10.66 6.19 -17.89
CA THR A 362 9.26 6.51 -18.25
C THR A 362 9.09 7.99 -18.55
N ILE A 363 9.70 8.87 -17.75
CA ILE A 363 9.66 10.32 -17.96
C ILE A 363 10.33 10.71 -19.28
N SER A 364 11.43 10.04 -19.65
CA SER A 364 12.14 10.33 -20.89
C SER A 364 11.32 10.03 -22.16
N MET A 365 10.27 9.19 -22.05
CA MET A 365 9.37 8.93 -23.18
C MET A 365 8.53 10.15 -23.56
N VAL A 366 8.20 11.01 -22.59
CA VAL A 366 7.40 12.23 -22.83
C VAL A 366 8.17 13.21 -23.73
N GLY A 367 9.48 13.38 -23.51
CA GLY A 367 10.29 14.28 -24.34
C GLY A 367 10.41 13.85 -25.81
N LYS A 368 10.42 12.55 -26.05
CA LYS A 368 10.57 11.99 -27.41
C LYS A 368 9.32 12.13 -28.29
N ASN A 369 8.14 12.20 -27.68
CA ASN A 369 6.88 12.41 -28.43
C ASN A 369 6.68 13.87 -28.88
N ASN A 370 7.39 14.81 -28.27
CA ASN A 370 7.31 16.23 -28.64
C ASN A 370 8.26 16.61 -29.78
N ASP A 371 9.20 15.73 -30.16
CA ASP A 371 10.19 15.95 -31.22
C ASP A 371 9.78 15.24 -32.54
N GLN A 372 8.63 14.60 -32.59
CA GLN A 372 7.99 14.01 -33.80
C GLN A 372 6.75 14.82 -34.21
#